data_c1d07fb7b380bb9334f10e43023aef7e
#
_entry.id   c1d07fb7b380bb9334f10e43023aef7e
#
_cell.length_a   1.000
_cell.length_b   1.000
_cell.length_c   1.000
_cell.angle_alpha   90.00
_cell.angle_beta   90.00
_cell.angle_gamma   90.00
#
_symmetry.space_group_name_H-M   'P 1'
#
loop_
_entity.id
_entity.type
_entity.pdbx_description
1 polymer ?
#
loop_
_entity_poly.entity_id
_entity_poly.type
_entity_poly.pdbx_seq_one_letter_code
_entity_poly.pdbx_strand_id
1 'polypeptide(L)'
;MASNGHVDFRDLENFRKKIESSLGSKQVDDFIESCAKELAARLLAKVIKRTPVGQYPNSSGKKGGTLRRGWTNGKSQSANAYADTLKVHHFGNVYVIEIINPVEYAPYVEFGHRTRGGEGWVEGKFMLTISEQEIERDAPKILENKLKKKLGECFK
;
A
#
# COMPACT_ATOMS: atom_id res chain seq x y z
N MET A 1 -13.30 0.05 13.21
CA MET A 1 -12.71 1.05 12.31
C MET A 1 -11.72 0.37 11.39
N ALA A 2 -11.76 0.67 10.12
CA ALA A 2 -10.75 0.19 9.18
C ALA A 2 -9.41 0.93 9.39
N SER A 3 -8.29 0.24 9.16
CA SER A 3 -6.96 0.87 9.12
C SER A 3 -6.71 1.38 7.71
N ASN A 4 -6.59 2.70 7.56
CA ASN A 4 -6.36 3.37 6.28
C ASN A 4 -4.90 3.83 6.21
N GLY A 5 -4.23 3.44 5.13
CA GLY A 5 -2.92 3.98 4.77
C GLY A 5 -3.07 5.11 3.76
N HIS A 6 -2.33 6.17 3.97
CA HIS A 6 -2.25 7.31 3.06
C HIS A 6 -0.79 7.49 2.63
N VAL A 7 -0.53 7.39 1.34
CA VAL A 7 0.78 7.67 0.74
C VAL A 7 0.69 8.97 -0.04
N ASP A 8 1.58 9.91 0.26
CA ASP A 8 1.65 11.21 -0.41
C ASP A 8 2.53 11.11 -1.66
N PHE A 9 1.93 11.35 -2.81
CA PHE A 9 2.58 11.29 -4.12
C PHE A 9 2.86 12.67 -4.74
N ARG A 10 3.17 13.69 -3.92
CA ARG A 10 3.49 15.04 -4.46
C ARG A 10 4.64 15.04 -5.46
N ASP A 11 5.60 14.14 -5.30
CA ASP A 11 6.70 14.00 -6.24
C ASP A 11 6.26 13.46 -7.62
N LEU A 12 5.13 12.75 -7.69
CA LEU A 12 4.52 12.34 -8.95
C LEU A 12 4.03 13.54 -9.80
N GLU A 13 3.60 14.61 -9.19
CA GLU A 13 3.20 15.82 -9.92
C GLU A 13 4.38 16.45 -10.67
N ASN A 14 5.50 16.63 -10.00
CA ASN A 14 6.72 17.15 -10.64
C ASN A 14 7.23 16.24 -11.74
N PHE A 15 7.13 14.96 -11.54
CA PHE A 15 7.48 13.93 -12.50
C PHE A 15 6.57 13.98 -13.73
N ARG A 16 5.26 14.12 -13.53
CA ARG A 16 4.28 14.31 -14.60
C ARG A 16 4.63 15.47 -15.50
N LYS A 17 4.90 16.66 -14.92
CA LYS A 17 5.26 17.87 -15.68
C LYS A 17 6.48 17.66 -16.60
N LYS A 18 7.46 16.92 -16.13
CA LYS A 18 8.66 16.60 -16.94
C LYS A 18 8.33 15.69 -18.12
N ILE A 19 7.41 14.77 -17.96
CA ILE A 19 7.03 13.82 -19.01
C ILE A 19 5.99 14.42 -19.98
N GLU A 20 5.06 15.26 -19.53
CA GLU A 20 4.08 15.94 -20.40
C GLU A 20 4.71 16.73 -21.53
N SER A 21 5.93 17.23 -21.35
CA SER A 21 6.68 17.88 -22.42
C SER A 21 7.19 16.91 -23.50
N SER A 22 7.16 15.61 -23.24
CA SER A 22 7.77 14.58 -24.12
C SER A 22 6.81 13.54 -24.65
N LEU A 23 5.64 13.38 -24.04
CA LEU A 23 4.65 12.36 -24.41
C LEU A 23 3.23 12.93 -24.42
N GLY A 24 2.33 12.30 -25.16
CA GLY A 24 0.92 12.68 -25.17
C GLY A 24 0.25 12.54 -23.79
N SER A 25 -0.68 13.43 -23.49
CA SER A 25 -1.32 13.54 -22.17
C SER A 25 -1.89 12.22 -21.64
N LYS A 26 -2.59 11.45 -22.48
CA LYS A 26 -3.15 10.15 -22.08
C LYS A 26 -2.09 9.13 -21.69
N GLN A 27 -1.00 9.06 -22.44
CA GLN A 27 0.11 8.13 -22.16
C GLN A 27 0.81 8.47 -20.84
N VAL A 28 0.89 9.76 -20.52
CA VAL A 28 1.41 10.24 -19.25
C VAL A 28 0.49 9.84 -18.10
N ASP A 29 -0.81 10.05 -18.24
CA ASP A 29 -1.78 9.66 -17.20
C ASP A 29 -1.74 8.15 -16.94
N ASP A 30 -1.74 7.33 -17.97
CA ASP A 30 -1.66 5.87 -17.86
C ASP A 30 -0.34 5.44 -17.18
N PHE A 31 0.76 6.10 -17.51
CA PHE A 31 2.06 5.84 -16.88
C PHE A 31 2.06 6.21 -15.39
N ILE A 32 1.56 7.38 -15.03
CA ILE A 32 1.47 7.83 -13.62
C ILE A 32 0.55 6.92 -12.82
N GLU A 33 -0.59 6.53 -13.38
CA GLU A 33 -1.48 5.55 -12.75
C GLU A 33 -0.78 4.21 -12.50
N SER A 34 -0.01 3.74 -13.46
CA SER A 34 0.79 2.52 -13.29
C SER A 34 1.87 2.66 -12.20
N CYS A 35 2.46 3.84 -12.06
CA CYS A 35 3.41 4.14 -10.98
C CYS A 35 2.73 4.08 -9.62
N ALA A 36 1.54 4.67 -9.48
CA ALA A 36 0.78 4.64 -8.25
C ALA A 36 0.41 3.20 -7.85
N LYS A 37 -0.03 2.39 -8.81
CA LYS A 37 -0.33 0.97 -8.58
C LYS A 37 0.89 0.14 -8.19
N GLU A 38 2.05 0.43 -8.76
CA GLU A 38 3.29 -0.25 -8.38
C GLU A 38 3.70 0.08 -6.94
N LEU A 39 3.62 1.34 -6.53
CA LEU A 39 3.90 1.73 -5.16
C LEU A 39 2.91 1.09 -4.19
N ALA A 40 1.62 1.05 -4.55
CA ALA A 40 0.60 0.36 -3.77
C ALA A 40 0.87 -1.15 -3.64
N ALA A 41 1.28 -1.81 -4.71
CA ALA A 41 1.65 -3.23 -4.69
C ALA A 41 2.84 -3.51 -3.75
N ARG A 42 3.85 -2.67 -3.79
CA ARG A 42 5.03 -2.77 -2.91
C ARG A 42 4.66 -2.51 -1.46
N LEU A 43 3.81 -1.52 -1.18
CA LEU A 43 3.28 -1.26 0.15
C LEU A 43 2.49 -2.46 0.69
N LEU A 44 1.57 -2.99 -0.11
CA LEU A 44 0.79 -4.18 0.24
C LEU A 44 1.67 -5.39 0.53
N ALA A 45 2.68 -5.64 -0.29
CA ALA A 45 3.62 -6.74 -0.06
C ALA A 45 4.35 -6.61 1.29
N LYS A 46 4.78 -5.40 1.63
CA LYS A 46 5.45 -5.12 2.91
C LYS A 46 4.50 -5.25 4.10
N VAL A 47 3.32 -4.65 4.02
CA VAL A 47 2.36 -4.67 5.13
C VAL A 47 1.81 -6.07 5.37
N ILE A 48 1.52 -6.84 4.33
CA ILE A 48 1.10 -8.24 4.44
C ILE A 48 2.16 -9.08 5.15
N LYS A 49 3.42 -8.94 4.73
CA LYS A 49 4.54 -9.66 5.33
C LYS A 49 4.73 -9.29 6.80
N ARG A 50 4.57 -8.02 7.15
CA ARG A 50 4.77 -7.49 8.51
C ARG A 50 3.59 -7.80 9.43
N THR A 51 2.40 -8.06 8.87
CA THR A 51 1.19 -8.32 9.66
C THR A 51 1.31 -9.64 10.41
N PRO A 52 1.13 -9.65 11.75
CA PRO A 52 1.21 -10.86 12.54
C PRO A 52 0.08 -11.83 12.20
N VAL A 53 0.35 -13.11 12.38
CA VAL A 53 -0.62 -14.19 12.22
C VAL A 53 -0.88 -14.79 13.60
N GLY A 54 -2.15 -14.78 14.01
CA GLY A 54 -2.57 -15.41 15.25
C GLY A 54 -2.29 -16.91 15.22
N GLN A 55 -1.69 -17.41 16.29
CA GLN A 55 -1.48 -18.83 16.50
C GLN A 55 -2.50 -19.34 17.50
N TYR A 56 -3.26 -20.33 17.10
CA TYR A 56 -4.30 -20.96 17.91
C TYR A 56 -4.03 -22.45 18.07
N PRO A 57 -4.34 -23.04 19.25
CA PRO A 57 -4.27 -24.49 19.41
C PRO A 57 -5.16 -25.21 18.39
N ASN A 58 -4.72 -26.35 17.92
CA ASN A 58 -5.50 -27.16 16.96
C ASN A 58 -6.90 -27.50 17.46
N SER A 59 -7.06 -27.62 18.79
CA SER A 59 -8.33 -27.89 19.46
C SER A 59 -9.33 -26.74 19.40
N SER A 60 -8.90 -25.51 19.07
CA SER A 60 -9.77 -24.33 19.06
C SER A 60 -10.64 -24.21 17.81
N GLY A 61 -10.33 -24.93 16.75
CA GLY A 61 -10.97 -24.78 15.43
C GLY A 61 -10.70 -23.45 14.73
N LYS A 62 -9.95 -22.54 15.36
CA LYS A 62 -9.63 -21.22 14.83
C LYS A 62 -8.39 -21.28 13.92
N LYS A 63 -8.45 -20.53 12.82
CA LYS A 63 -7.30 -20.36 11.91
C LYS A 63 -6.80 -18.92 11.98
N GLY A 64 -5.49 -18.76 12.08
CA GLY A 64 -4.84 -17.46 12.01
C GLY A 64 -4.86 -16.86 10.60
N GLY A 65 -4.42 -15.60 10.49
CA GLY A 65 -4.21 -14.92 9.22
C GLY A 65 -5.37 -14.07 8.72
N THR A 66 -6.44 -13.93 9.49
CA THR A 66 -7.59 -13.08 9.13
C THR A 66 -7.14 -11.62 8.89
N LEU A 67 -6.36 -11.07 9.80
CA LEU A 67 -5.85 -9.69 9.66
C LEU A 67 -4.97 -9.54 8.41
N ARG A 68 -4.10 -10.51 8.15
CA ARG A 68 -3.22 -10.51 6.98
C ARG A 68 -4.02 -10.57 5.67
N ARG A 69 -5.04 -11.43 5.60
CA ARG A 69 -5.94 -11.49 4.44
C ARG A 69 -6.80 -10.24 4.28
N GLY A 70 -7.05 -9.51 5.36
CA GLY A 70 -7.80 -8.26 5.34
C GLY A 70 -7.19 -7.21 4.40
N TRP A 71 -5.88 -7.19 4.22
CA TRP A 71 -5.20 -6.27 3.30
C TRP A 71 -5.57 -6.46 1.82
N THR A 72 -6.02 -7.64 1.45
CA THR A 72 -6.56 -7.95 0.12
C THR A 72 -8.07 -8.19 0.15
N ASN A 73 -8.76 -7.62 1.13
CA ASN A 73 -10.20 -7.76 1.31
C ASN A 73 -10.67 -9.23 1.35
N GLY A 74 -9.90 -10.09 2.00
CA GLY A 74 -10.17 -11.52 2.12
C GLY A 74 -9.94 -12.35 0.85
N LYS A 75 -9.51 -11.72 -0.24
CA LYS A 75 -9.22 -12.42 -1.49
C LYS A 75 -7.85 -13.09 -1.44
N SER A 76 -7.79 -14.31 -1.97
CA SER A 76 -6.52 -15.02 -2.13
C SER A 76 -5.80 -14.53 -3.40
N GLN A 77 -5.19 -13.37 -3.29
CA GLN A 77 -4.47 -12.73 -4.40
C GLN A 77 -3.08 -12.28 -3.96
N SER A 78 -2.16 -12.19 -4.90
CA SER A 78 -0.89 -11.52 -4.68
C SER A 78 -1.09 -10.02 -4.47
N ALA A 79 -0.12 -9.35 -3.83
CA ALA A 79 -0.14 -7.91 -3.66
C ALA A 79 -0.26 -7.16 -5.01
N ASN A 80 0.45 -7.62 -6.04
CA ASN A 80 0.38 -7.05 -7.38
C ASN A 80 -1.01 -7.18 -7.99
N ALA A 81 -1.57 -8.39 -7.99
CA ALA A 81 -2.89 -8.65 -8.55
C ALA A 81 -3.98 -7.82 -7.84
N TYR A 82 -3.89 -7.69 -6.53
CA TYR A 82 -4.85 -6.87 -5.77
C TYR A 82 -4.66 -5.38 -6.05
N ALA A 83 -3.43 -4.89 -6.09
CA ALA A 83 -3.15 -3.49 -6.40
C ALA A 83 -3.69 -3.08 -7.78
N ASP A 84 -3.61 -3.97 -8.77
CA ASP A 84 -4.15 -3.74 -10.11
C ASP A 84 -5.69 -3.55 -10.11
N THR A 85 -6.39 -4.09 -9.13
CA THR A 85 -7.84 -3.91 -8.98
C THR A 85 -8.22 -2.61 -8.29
N LEU A 86 -7.28 -1.94 -7.65
CA LEU A 86 -7.53 -0.71 -6.90
C LEU A 86 -7.72 0.47 -7.86
N LYS A 87 -8.69 1.32 -7.53
CA LYS A 87 -8.92 2.54 -8.28
C LYS A 87 -7.94 3.63 -7.87
N VAL A 88 -7.34 4.26 -8.86
CA VAL A 88 -6.55 5.48 -8.66
C VAL A 88 -7.49 6.67 -8.80
N HIS A 89 -7.66 7.42 -7.72
CA HIS A 89 -8.42 8.65 -7.71
C HIS A 89 -7.51 9.81 -8.10
N HIS A 90 -8.01 10.66 -8.97
CA HIS A 90 -7.26 11.80 -9.49
C HIS A 90 -7.98 13.10 -9.09
N PHE A 91 -7.37 13.87 -8.20
CA PHE A 91 -7.89 15.14 -7.72
C PHE A 91 -6.90 16.26 -8.07
N GLY A 92 -7.17 17.00 -9.15
CA GLY A 92 -6.22 18.00 -9.64
C GLY A 92 -4.90 17.32 -10.02
N ASN A 93 -3.83 17.63 -9.27
CA ASN A 93 -2.49 17.06 -9.47
C ASN A 93 -2.15 15.95 -8.48
N VAL A 94 -3.11 15.48 -7.71
CA VAL A 94 -2.92 14.47 -6.68
C VAL A 94 -3.53 13.15 -7.11
N TYR A 95 -2.77 12.08 -7.03
CA TYR A 95 -3.19 10.71 -7.29
C TYR A 95 -3.30 9.97 -5.95
N VAL A 96 -4.45 9.39 -5.66
CA VAL A 96 -4.74 8.72 -4.40
C VAL A 96 -5.15 7.28 -4.65
N ILE A 97 -4.46 6.34 -4.03
CA ILE A 97 -4.91 4.96 -3.88
C ILE A 97 -5.22 4.71 -2.40
N GLU A 98 -6.38 4.17 -2.14
CA GLU A 98 -6.82 3.83 -0.81
C GLU A 98 -6.49 2.37 -0.50
N ILE A 99 -5.76 2.14 0.59
CA ILE A 99 -5.44 0.81 1.10
C ILE A 99 -6.08 0.67 2.48
N ILE A 100 -7.01 -0.24 2.60
CA ILE A 100 -7.83 -0.42 3.80
C ILE A 100 -7.76 -1.88 4.24
N ASN A 101 -7.59 -2.07 5.55
CA ASN A 101 -7.86 -3.36 6.17
C ASN A 101 -9.22 -3.27 6.90
N PRO A 102 -10.27 -3.97 6.42
CA PRO A 102 -11.61 -3.88 6.99
C PRO A 102 -11.79 -4.64 8.30
N VAL A 103 -10.77 -5.33 8.79
CA VAL A 103 -10.83 -6.08 10.04
C VAL A 103 -10.96 -5.11 11.21
N GLU A 104 -11.99 -5.26 12.03
CA GLU A 104 -12.33 -4.34 13.12
C GLU A 104 -11.18 -4.07 14.10
N TYR A 105 -10.39 -5.10 14.39
CA TYR A 105 -9.27 -4.97 15.33
C TYR A 105 -7.95 -4.53 14.69
N ALA A 106 -7.93 -4.23 13.38
CA ALA A 106 -6.72 -3.77 12.70
C ALA A 106 -6.07 -2.54 13.36
N PRO A 107 -6.82 -1.49 13.76
CA PRO A 107 -6.24 -0.34 14.45
C PRO A 107 -5.59 -0.68 15.80
N TYR A 108 -6.15 -1.65 16.51
CA TYR A 108 -5.59 -2.09 17.79
C TYR A 108 -4.24 -2.80 17.63
N VAL A 109 -4.08 -3.55 16.54
CA VAL A 109 -2.80 -4.18 16.21
C VAL A 109 -1.80 -3.15 15.69
N GLU A 110 -2.25 -2.19 14.91
CA GLU A 110 -1.41 -1.12 14.38
C GLU A 110 -0.83 -0.25 15.50
N PHE A 111 -1.70 0.32 16.33
CA PHE A 111 -1.33 1.35 17.29
C PHE A 111 -1.17 0.86 18.73
N GLY A 112 -1.53 -0.39 19.01
CA GLY A 112 -1.60 -0.92 20.35
C GLY A 112 -2.94 -0.63 21.05
N HIS A 113 -3.12 -1.21 22.20
CA HIS A 113 -4.36 -1.07 22.98
C HIS A 113 -4.14 -1.41 24.46
N ARG A 114 -5.09 -0.97 25.27
CA ARG A 114 -5.12 -1.36 26.68
C ARG A 114 -5.51 -2.84 26.85
N THR A 115 -4.90 -3.49 27.82
CA THR A 115 -5.29 -4.87 28.20
C THR A 115 -6.72 -4.90 28.73
N ARG A 116 -7.34 -6.06 28.66
CA ARG A 116 -8.64 -6.31 29.27
C ARG A 116 -8.53 -6.10 30.79
N GLY A 117 -9.21 -5.08 31.30
CA GLY A 117 -9.08 -4.64 32.69
C GLY A 117 -8.39 -3.29 32.88
N GLY A 118 -7.75 -2.78 31.85
CA GLY A 118 -7.24 -1.39 31.82
C GLY A 118 -5.91 -1.14 32.52
N GLU A 119 -5.27 -2.17 33.09
CA GLU A 119 -4.05 -2.03 33.89
C GLU A 119 -2.74 -2.10 33.08
N GLY A 120 -2.79 -2.55 31.84
CA GLY A 120 -1.62 -2.71 31.00
C GLY A 120 -1.82 -2.20 29.60
N TRP A 121 -0.74 -2.21 28.82
CA TRP A 121 -0.71 -1.80 27.42
C TRP A 121 -0.11 -2.91 26.55
N VAL A 122 -0.73 -3.17 25.40
CA VAL A 122 -0.18 -4.02 24.35
C VAL A 122 0.40 -3.13 23.27
N GLU A 123 1.69 -3.27 23.00
CA GLU A 123 2.39 -2.47 22.00
C GLU A 123 1.84 -2.71 20.59
N GLY A 124 1.73 -1.64 19.84
CA GLY A 124 1.38 -1.67 18.42
C GLY A 124 2.46 -2.34 17.57
N LYS A 125 2.06 -2.92 16.47
CA LYS A 125 2.98 -3.54 15.50
C LYS A 125 3.37 -2.61 14.36
N PHE A 126 2.68 -1.48 14.21
CA PHE A 126 2.95 -0.45 13.20
C PHE A 126 3.20 -1.01 11.80
N MET A 127 2.45 -2.06 11.44
CA MET A 127 2.62 -2.80 10.19
C MET A 127 2.41 -1.91 8.96
N LEU A 128 1.43 -1.02 9.00
CA LEU A 128 1.18 -0.05 7.94
C LEU A 128 2.12 1.14 8.02
N THR A 129 2.23 1.76 9.19
CA THR A 129 3.06 2.95 9.42
C THR A 129 4.52 2.73 8.99
N ILE A 130 5.14 1.62 9.43
CA ILE A 130 6.52 1.31 9.05
C ILE A 130 6.64 1.03 7.55
N SER A 131 5.67 0.31 6.99
CA SER A 131 5.66 0.00 5.55
C SER A 131 5.51 1.26 4.69
N GLU A 132 4.67 2.21 5.10
CA GLU A 132 4.53 3.52 4.45
C GLU A 132 5.84 4.31 4.46
N GLN A 133 6.49 4.43 5.61
CA GLN A 133 7.77 5.12 5.74
C GLN A 133 8.86 4.52 4.83
N GLU A 134 8.90 3.20 4.73
CA GLU A 134 9.83 2.52 3.83
C GLU A 134 9.53 2.82 2.36
N ILE A 135 8.25 2.81 1.96
CA ILE A 135 7.85 3.12 0.59
C ILE A 135 8.11 4.60 0.25
N GLU A 136 7.81 5.52 1.16
CA GLU A 136 8.14 6.95 0.96
C GLU A 136 9.63 7.17 0.71
N ARG A 137 10.47 6.50 1.49
CA ARG A 137 11.93 6.56 1.33
C ARG A 137 12.38 6.00 -0.01
N ASP A 138 11.83 4.88 -0.43
CA ASP A 138 12.26 4.13 -1.62
C ASP A 138 11.58 4.61 -2.91
N ALA A 139 10.46 5.33 -2.83
CA ALA A 139 9.64 5.75 -3.96
C ALA A 139 10.42 6.55 -5.02
N PRO A 140 11.28 7.52 -4.71
CA PRO A 140 12.04 8.25 -5.73
C PRO A 140 12.86 7.34 -6.62
N LYS A 141 13.54 6.36 -6.04
CA LYS A 141 14.36 5.39 -6.78
C LYS A 141 13.51 4.44 -7.63
N ILE A 142 12.42 3.96 -7.08
CA ILE A 142 11.48 3.08 -7.79
C ILE A 142 10.91 3.80 -9.02
N LEU A 143 10.48 5.05 -8.87
CA LEU A 143 9.90 5.86 -9.93
C LEU A 143 10.95 6.23 -10.99
N GLU A 144 12.16 6.58 -10.57
CA GLU A 144 13.27 6.85 -11.49
C GLU A 144 13.58 5.64 -12.38
N ASN A 145 13.68 4.46 -11.78
CA ASN A 145 13.94 3.23 -12.52
C ASN A 145 12.81 2.89 -13.50
N LYS A 146 11.56 3.08 -13.06
CA LYS A 146 10.39 2.86 -13.91
C LYS A 146 10.36 3.83 -15.09
N LEU A 147 10.71 5.10 -14.85
CA LEU A 147 10.82 6.10 -15.91
C LEU A 147 11.90 5.75 -16.92
N LYS A 148 13.10 5.40 -16.44
CA LYS A 148 14.22 4.99 -17.31
C LYS A 148 13.81 3.83 -18.21
N LYS A 149 13.11 2.84 -17.68
CA LYS A 149 12.59 1.72 -18.45
C LYS A 149 11.58 2.18 -19.50
N LYS A 150 10.63 3.06 -19.13
CA LYS A 150 9.62 3.59 -20.05
C LYS A 150 10.25 4.41 -21.17
N LEU A 151 11.19 5.28 -20.87
CA LEU A 151 11.92 6.07 -21.87
C LEU A 151 12.74 5.17 -22.79
N GLY A 152 13.38 4.13 -22.26
CA GLY A 152 14.11 3.14 -23.05
C GLY A 152 13.20 2.40 -24.05
N GLU A 153 11.96 2.12 -23.69
CA GLU A 153 10.95 1.53 -24.58
C GLU A 153 10.51 2.51 -25.68
N CYS A 154 10.40 3.81 -25.36
CA CYS A 154 10.01 4.83 -26.34
C CYS A 154 11.06 5.12 -27.41
N PHE A 155 12.33 4.84 -27.13
CA PHE A 155 13.47 5.11 -28.00
C PHE A 155 14.05 3.86 -28.70
N LYS A 156 13.36 2.75 -28.61
CA LYS A 156 13.73 1.53 -29.35
C LYS A 156 13.23 1.52 -30.77
#